data_59dee569c493b84094760d19d1b484ef
#
_entry.id   59dee569c493b84094760d19d1b484ef
#
_cell.length_a   1.000
_cell.length_b   1.000
_cell.length_c   1.000
_cell.angle_alpha   90.00
_cell.angle_beta   90.00
_cell.angle_gamma   90.00
#
_symmetry.space_group_name_H-M   'P 1'
#
loop_
_entity.id
_entity.type
_entity.pdbx_description
1 polymer ?
#
loop_
_entity_poly.entity_id
_entity_poly.type
_entity_poly.pdbx_seq_one_letter_code
_entity_poly.pdbx_strand_id
1 'polypeptide(L)'
;LFTIGFSACNEDFKDWAAPQSNPQEDSAEQMTATFTTGQDANISMDEATADSVEIVKLTSTTAVEGSTITLSSLLFNDDYSLPFTTKDGTVKVALTQLDSITQEIYKSRASVARNLRVIVKAAATTPAGDGIQLSGNEVNITLKPGATPAVDPKGYYVVGAFTGWNAQGALPTTLDPNNKNVYTLETETT
;
A
#
# COMPACT_ATOMS: atom_id res chain seq x y z
N LEU A 1 27.39 29.36 -69.27
CA LEU A 1 26.10 29.08 -68.61
C LEU A 1 26.23 27.75 -67.87
N PHE A 2 26.35 27.86 -66.60
CA PHE A 2 26.53 26.63 -65.72
C PHE A 2 25.17 26.27 -65.16
N THR A 3 24.53 25.25 -65.68
CA THR A 3 23.28 24.73 -65.18
C THR A 3 23.60 23.74 -64.01
N ILE A 4 23.40 24.18 -62.84
CA ILE A 4 23.41 23.30 -61.68
C ILE A 4 22.10 22.52 -61.70
N GLY A 5 22.17 21.28 -62.14
CA GLY A 5 21.07 20.34 -62.00
C GLY A 5 20.88 20.01 -60.54
N PHE A 6 19.81 20.51 -59.94
CA PHE A 6 19.33 19.98 -58.69
C PHE A 6 18.76 18.58 -58.99
N SER A 7 19.56 17.58 -58.79
CA SER A 7 19.06 16.24 -58.60
C SER A 7 18.28 16.27 -57.28
N ALA A 8 17.00 16.60 -57.35
CA ALA A 8 16.12 16.35 -56.26
C ALA A 8 16.17 14.84 -56.01
N CYS A 9 16.60 14.45 -54.83
CA CYS A 9 16.49 13.08 -54.35
C CYS A 9 15.06 12.69 -54.56
N ASN A 10 14.82 11.92 -55.63
CA ASN A 10 13.53 11.30 -55.90
C ASN A 10 13.55 9.94 -55.17
N GLU A 11 14.07 9.97 -53.98
CA GLU A 11 13.85 8.86 -53.08
C GLU A 11 12.52 9.09 -52.40
N ASP A 12 11.63 8.21 -52.74
CA ASP A 12 10.30 8.09 -52.23
C ASP A 12 10.26 8.38 -50.72
N PHE A 13 9.85 9.59 -50.36
CA PHE A 13 9.43 9.90 -49.01
C PHE A 13 8.17 9.15 -48.61
N LYS A 14 7.97 7.97 -49.15
CA LYS A 14 6.90 7.03 -48.71
C LYS A 14 7.15 6.46 -47.35
N ASP A 15 8.42 6.48 -46.90
CA ASP A 15 8.79 5.91 -45.59
C ASP A 15 8.23 6.71 -44.40
N TRP A 16 7.92 8.00 -44.58
CA TRP A 16 7.28 8.75 -43.51
C TRP A 16 5.75 8.63 -43.54
N ALA A 17 5.16 8.31 -44.70
CA ALA A 17 3.72 8.06 -44.87
C ALA A 17 3.36 6.57 -44.62
N ALA A 18 4.34 5.68 -44.77
CA ALA A 18 4.32 4.34 -44.21
C ALA A 18 5.47 4.32 -43.22
N PRO A 19 5.25 4.77 -41.95
CA PRO A 19 6.24 4.57 -40.93
C PRO A 19 6.61 3.10 -41.02
N GLN A 20 7.91 2.81 -41.21
CA GLN A 20 8.38 1.46 -41.04
C GLN A 20 7.79 1.04 -39.70
N SER A 21 6.73 0.28 -39.76
CA SER A 21 6.37 -0.51 -38.63
C SER A 21 7.62 -1.37 -38.43
N ASN A 22 8.50 -0.96 -37.52
CA ASN A 22 9.22 -1.95 -36.74
C ASN A 22 8.18 -3.00 -36.51
N PRO A 23 8.38 -4.28 -36.98
CA PRO A 23 7.35 -5.28 -36.81
C PRO A 23 6.86 -5.04 -35.41
N GLN A 24 5.64 -4.52 -35.30
CA GLN A 24 5.11 -3.98 -34.06
C GLN A 24 5.34 -5.11 -33.12
N GLU A 25 6.25 -4.92 -32.17
CA GLU A 25 6.66 -5.98 -31.26
C GLU A 25 5.37 -6.66 -30.87
N ASP A 26 5.21 -7.88 -31.27
CA ASP A 26 3.94 -8.61 -31.21
C ASP A 26 3.29 -8.24 -29.93
N SER A 27 2.22 -7.48 -29.98
CA SER A 27 1.63 -6.58 -28.98
C SER A 27 2.09 -7.04 -27.60
N ALA A 28 3.07 -6.36 -27.03
CA ALA A 28 3.91 -6.85 -25.94
C ALA A 28 3.01 -7.61 -25.00
N GLU A 29 3.05 -8.94 -25.04
CA GLU A 29 2.11 -9.76 -24.29
C GLU A 29 2.19 -9.21 -22.89
N GLN A 30 1.08 -8.67 -22.40
CA GLN A 30 1.10 -7.91 -21.17
C GLN A 30 1.63 -8.85 -20.10
N MET A 31 2.91 -8.71 -19.78
CA MET A 31 3.55 -9.58 -18.81
C MET A 31 2.85 -9.41 -17.49
N THR A 32 2.54 -10.51 -16.86
CA THR A 32 1.75 -10.54 -15.62
C THR A 32 2.54 -11.13 -14.47
N ALA A 33 2.17 -10.72 -13.27
CA ALA A 33 2.59 -11.33 -12.02
C ALA A 33 1.34 -11.79 -11.25
N THR A 34 1.31 -13.04 -10.82
CA THR A 34 0.21 -13.57 -10.04
C THR A 34 0.58 -13.60 -8.57
N PHE A 35 -0.24 -12.96 -7.76
CA PHE A 35 -0.09 -12.90 -6.32
C PHE A 35 -1.21 -13.66 -5.61
N THR A 36 -0.87 -14.28 -4.49
CA THR A 36 -1.82 -14.89 -3.56
C THR A 36 -1.63 -14.29 -2.17
N THR A 37 -2.57 -14.55 -1.29
CA THR A 37 -2.39 -14.25 0.14
C THR A 37 -1.17 -14.97 0.69
N GLY A 38 -0.43 -14.28 1.56
CA GLY A 38 0.62 -14.90 2.37
C GLY A 38 0.05 -15.80 3.47
N GLN A 39 0.91 -16.25 4.37
CA GLN A 39 0.49 -17.10 5.50
C GLN A 39 -0.45 -16.35 6.45
N ASP A 40 -0.25 -15.03 6.58
CA ASP A 40 -0.97 -14.18 7.52
C ASP A 40 -2.07 -13.38 6.80
N ALA A 41 -2.99 -14.08 6.11
CA ALA A 41 -4.09 -13.43 5.41
C ALA A 41 -5.19 -12.90 6.35
N ASN A 42 -5.31 -13.48 7.55
CA ASN A 42 -6.24 -13.09 8.59
C ASN A 42 -5.45 -12.77 9.86
N ILE A 43 -5.30 -11.50 10.14
CA ILE A 43 -4.44 -11.00 11.20
C ILE A 43 -5.31 -10.51 12.36
N SER A 44 -5.01 -10.98 13.56
CA SER A 44 -5.57 -10.46 14.81
C SER A 44 -4.45 -9.84 15.63
N MET A 45 -4.53 -8.53 15.92
CA MET A 45 -3.52 -7.85 16.72
C MET A 45 -3.40 -8.39 18.13
N ASP A 46 -4.51 -8.92 18.69
CA ASP A 46 -4.52 -9.50 20.05
C ASP A 46 -3.79 -10.85 20.12
N GLU A 47 -3.67 -11.55 18.98
CA GLU A 47 -3.08 -12.90 18.89
C GLU A 47 -1.67 -12.88 18.25
N ALA A 48 -1.32 -11.78 17.61
CA ALA A 48 -0.06 -11.67 16.89
C ALA A 48 1.14 -11.60 17.84
N THR A 49 2.12 -12.47 17.61
CA THR A 49 3.36 -12.53 18.38
C THR A 49 4.57 -12.03 17.61
N ALA A 50 4.43 -11.80 16.29
CA ALA A 50 5.49 -11.39 15.42
C ALA A 50 5.42 -9.87 15.14
N ASP A 51 6.58 -9.22 14.99
CA ASP A 51 6.67 -7.80 14.64
C ASP A 51 6.28 -7.52 13.17
N SER A 52 6.33 -8.53 12.32
CA SER A 52 6.01 -8.44 10.89
C SER A 52 5.19 -9.63 10.44
N VAL A 53 4.32 -9.41 9.46
CA VAL A 53 3.38 -10.38 8.90
C VAL A 53 3.58 -10.57 7.41
N GLU A 54 3.38 -11.80 6.97
CA GLU A 54 3.49 -12.22 5.58
C GLU A 54 2.13 -12.14 4.89
N ILE A 55 1.92 -11.04 4.15
CA ILE A 55 0.58 -10.70 3.64
C ILE A 55 0.33 -11.14 2.20
N VAL A 56 1.37 -11.16 1.36
CA VAL A 56 1.26 -11.47 -0.06
C VAL A 56 2.45 -12.34 -0.49
N LYS A 57 2.19 -13.25 -1.43
CA LYS A 57 3.19 -14.09 -2.05
C LYS A 57 3.05 -14.08 -3.58
N LEU A 58 4.14 -13.83 -4.27
CA LEU A 58 4.25 -14.02 -5.72
C LEU A 58 4.28 -15.53 -6.02
N THR A 59 3.37 -16.00 -6.87
CA THR A 59 3.25 -17.43 -7.21
C THR A 59 3.71 -17.75 -8.62
N SER A 60 3.50 -16.84 -9.56
CA SER A 60 3.94 -17.02 -10.95
C SER A 60 4.11 -15.69 -11.68
N THR A 61 4.87 -15.71 -12.75
CA THR A 61 5.00 -14.60 -13.70
C THR A 61 5.00 -15.14 -15.12
N THR A 62 4.58 -14.29 -16.08
CA THR A 62 4.75 -14.55 -17.53
C THR A 62 5.99 -13.83 -18.08
N ALA A 63 6.87 -13.33 -17.22
CA ALA A 63 8.11 -12.70 -17.64
C ALA A 63 9.02 -13.69 -18.39
N VAL A 64 9.85 -13.16 -19.29
CA VAL A 64 10.83 -13.94 -20.05
C VAL A 64 11.72 -14.73 -19.10
N GLU A 65 12.05 -15.96 -19.46
CA GLU A 65 12.93 -16.84 -18.68
C GLU A 65 14.27 -16.14 -18.38
N GLY A 66 14.72 -16.24 -17.14
CA GLY A 66 15.94 -15.57 -16.68
C GLY A 66 15.75 -14.11 -16.27
N SER A 67 14.54 -13.55 -16.33
CA SER A 67 14.27 -12.22 -15.83
C SER A 67 14.35 -12.14 -14.30
N THR A 68 14.86 -11.01 -13.82
CA THR A 68 14.84 -10.69 -12.38
C THR A 68 13.55 -9.94 -12.04
N ILE A 69 12.77 -10.47 -11.10
CA ILE A 69 11.52 -9.82 -10.66
C ILE A 69 11.78 -8.96 -9.42
N THR A 70 11.39 -7.70 -9.51
CA THR A 70 11.47 -6.74 -8.41
C THR A 70 10.08 -6.25 -8.05
N LEU A 71 9.73 -6.34 -6.76
CA LEU A 71 8.49 -5.76 -6.24
C LEU A 71 8.78 -4.31 -5.85
N SER A 72 8.10 -3.35 -6.47
CA SER A 72 8.44 -1.93 -6.42
C SER A 72 7.57 -1.11 -5.47
N SER A 73 6.32 -1.48 -5.31
CA SER A 73 5.43 -0.80 -4.36
C SER A 73 4.31 -1.70 -3.87
N LEU A 74 3.81 -1.37 -2.70
CA LEU A 74 2.71 -2.02 -2.02
C LEU A 74 1.66 -0.96 -1.69
N LEU A 75 0.46 -1.10 -2.22
CA LEU A 75 -0.65 -0.17 -2.03
C LEU A 75 -1.81 -0.87 -1.33
N PHE A 76 -2.43 -0.16 -0.39
CA PHE A 76 -3.63 -0.59 0.30
C PHE A 76 -4.78 0.33 -0.09
N ASN A 77 -5.90 -0.23 -0.50
CA ASN A 77 -7.09 0.49 -0.94
C ASN A 77 -6.80 1.63 -1.92
N ASP A 78 -5.85 1.42 -2.84
CA ASP A 78 -5.34 2.30 -3.89
C ASP A 78 -4.45 3.47 -3.44
N ASP A 79 -4.64 4.03 -2.27
CA ASP A 79 -4.07 5.32 -1.88
C ASP A 79 -2.95 5.22 -0.84
N TYR A 80 -2.93 4.15 -0.07
CA TYR A 80 -2.03 4.03 1.08
C TYR A 80 -0.85 3.11 0.78
N SER A 81 0.35 3.59 1.00
CA SER A 81 1.57 2.80 0.78
C SER A 81 2.26 2.50 2.10
N LEU A 82 2.80 1.29 2.24
CA LEU A 82 3.65 0.91 3.37
C LEU A 82 5.01 0.45 2.88
N PRO A 83 6.07 0.70 3.68
CA PRO A 83 7.34 0.02 3.48
C PRO A 83 7.19 -1.47 3.72
N PHE A 84 7.89 -2.25 2.94
CA PHE A 84 7.83 -3.70 3.00
C PHE A 84 9.21 -4.32 2.75
N THR A 85 9.36 -5.57 3.13
CA THR A 85 10.51 -6.39 2.80
C THR A 85 10.08 -7.57 1.94
N THR A 86 10.97 -8.00 1.05
CA THR A 86 10.70 -9.16 0.19
C THR A 86 11.77 -10.22 0.37
N LYS A 87 11.33 -11.46 0.42
CA LYS A 87 12.21 -12.61 0.40
C LYS A 87 11.49 -13.75 -0.33
N ASP A 88 12.14 -14.32 -1.34
CA ASP A 88 11.63 -15.47 -2.11
C ASP A 88 10.19 -15.25 -2.63
N GLY A 89 9.91 -14.04 -3.15
CA GLY A 89 8.60 -13.64 -3.65
C GLY A 89 7.55 -13.35 -2.57
N THR A 90 7.90 -13.48 -1.29
CA THR A 90 7.03 -13.18 -0.16
C THR A 90 7.17 -11.71 0.26
N VAL A 91 6.04 -11.04 0.49
CA VAL A 91 5.96 -9.65 0.96
C VAL A 91 5.61 -9.63 2.44
N LYS A 92 6.46 -8.99 3.24
CA LYS A 92 6.25 -8.78 4.68
C LYS A 92 6.16 -7.30 5.01
N VAL A 93 5.25 -6.97 5.89
CA VAL A 93 5.05 -5.61 6.44
C VAL A 93 5.14 -5.63 7.95
N ALA A 94 5.54 -4.51 8.55
CA ALA A 94 5.50 -4.35 10.00
C ALA A 94 4.05 -4.31 10.48
N LEU A 95 3.74 -5.11 11.48
CA LEU A 95 2.38 -5.27 12.01
C LEU A 95 1.82 -3.96 12.56
N THR A 96 2.64 -3.18 13.26
CA THR A 96 2.26 -1.87 13.81
C THR A 96 1.91 -0.86 12.74
N GLN A 97 2.60 -0.89 11.58
CA GLN A 97 2.30 -0.02 10.46
C GLN A 97 1.00 -0.44 9.77
N LEU A 98 0.77 -1.75 9.65
CA LEU A 98 -0.46 -2.28 9.08
C LEU A 98 -1.68 -1.94 9.96
N ASP A 99 -1.54 -2.00 11.28
CA ASP A 99 -2.59 -1.56 12.21
C ASP A 99 -2.85 -0.05 12.08
N SER A 100 -1.81 0.77 12.05
CA SER A 100 -1.93 2.22 11.91
C SER A 100 -2.64 2.61 10.62
N ILE A 101 -2.27 2.01 9.49
CA ILE A 101 -2.89 2.31 8.19
C ILE A 101 -4.35 1.83 8.15
N THR A 102 -4.66 0.70 8.81
CA THR A 102 -6.04 0.20 8.91
C THR A 102 -6.92 1.18 9.68
N GLN A 103 -6.42 1.72 10.79
CA GLN A 103 -7.13 2.75 11.54
C GLN A 103 -7.31 4.03 10.72
N GLU A 104 -6.33 4.40 9.90
CA GLU A 104 -6.39 5.56 9.03
C GLU A 104 -7.43 5.37 7.91
N ILE A 105 -7.42 4.22 7.23
CA ILE A 105 -8.36 3.90 6.14
C ILE A 105 -9.80 3.92 6.65
N TYR A 106 -10.05 3.29 7.79
CA TYR A 106 -11.40 3.13 8.34
C TYR A 106 -11.83 4.24 9.30
N LYS A 107 -10.92 5.18 9.60
CA LYS A 107 -11.14 6.26 10.60
C LYS A 107 -11.69 5.72 11.92
N SER A 108 -11.25 4.54 12.33
CA SER A 108 -11.80 3.82 13.47
C SER A 108 -10.75 2.91 14.12
N ARG A 109 -10.73 2.92 15.44
CA ARG A 109 -9.93 2.02 16.28
C ARG A 109 -10.73 0.84 16.83
N ALA A 110 -11.95 0.64 16.36
CA ALA A 110 -12.79 -0.46 16.83
C ALA A 110 -12.13 -1.81 16.50
N SER A 111 -12.08 -2.72 17.48
CA SER A 111 -11.55 -4.07 17.33
C SER A 111 -12.53 -4.98 16.57
N VAL A 112 -12.76 -4.64 15.31
CA VAL A 112 -13.56 -5.42 14.37
C VAL A 112 -12.72 -5.73 13.14
N ALA A 113 -12.93 -6.89 12.54
CA ALA A 113 -12.21 -7.31 11.36
C ALA A 113 -12.46 -6.36 10.18
N ARG A 114 -11.41 -5.94 9.49
CA ARG A 114 -11.40 -5.01 8.35
C ARG A 114 -10.73 -5.65 7.16
N ASN A 115 -11.34 -5.55 6.00
CA ASN A 115 -10.74 -6.00 4.76
C ASN A 115 -9.83 -4.92 4.18
N LEU A 116 -8.63 -5.30 3.79
CA LEU A 116 -7.68 -4.45 3.10
C LEU A 116 -7.40 -5.05 1.73
N ARG A 117 -7.67 -4.28 0.70
CA ARG A 117 -7.28 -4.61 -0.67
C ARG A 117 -5.83 -4.24 -0.87
N VAL A 118 -5.04 -5.19 -1.33
CA VAL A 118 -3.60 -5.06 -1.50
C VAL A 118 -3.24 -5.19 -2.97
N ILE A 119 -2.53 -4.22 -3.49
CA ILE A 119 -2.00 -4.19 -4.84
C ILE A 119 -0.48 -4.14 -4.75
N VAL A 120 0.18 -5.10 -5.39
CA VAL A 120 1.64 -5.14 -5.50
C VAL A 120 2.03 -4.76 -6.91
N LYS A 121 2.89 -3.75 -7.05
CA LYS A 121 3.51 -3.41 -8.33
C LYS A 121 4.83 -4.16 -8.45
N ALA A 122 5.00 -4.83 -9.57
CA ALA A 122 6.21 -5.59 -9.88
C ALA A 122 6.77 -5.17 -11.23
N ALA A 123 8.08 -5.32 -11.38
CA ALA A 123 8.77 -5.13 -12.63
C ALA A 123 9.70 -6.32 -12.89
N ALA A 124 9.84 -6.69 -14.15
CA ALA A 124 10.83 -7.65 -14.60
C ALA A 124 11.99 -6.92 -15.28
N THR A 125 13.20 -7.30 -14.95
CA THR A 125 14.39 -6.91 -15.75
C THR A 125 14.79 -8.12 -16.55
N THR A 126 14.71 -8.02 -17.88
CA THR A 126 15.07 -9.10 -18.79
C THR A 126 16.57 -9.36 -18.80
N PRO A 127 17.05 -10.50 -19.30
CA PRO A 127 18.48 -10.75 -19.50
C PRO A 127 19.14 -9.75 -20.46
N ALA A 128 18.37 -9.11 -21.35
CA ALA A 128 18.83 -8.04 -22.24
C ALA A 128 18.95 -6.67 -21.52
N GLY A 129 18.45 -6.54 -20.31
CA GLY A 129 18.48 -5.31 -19.52
C GLY A 129 17.22 -4.46 -19.61
N ASP A 130 16.18 -4.90 -20.32
CA ASP A 130 14.94 -4.17 -20.46
C ASP A 130 14.10 -4.26 -19.19
N GLY A 131 13.62 -3.13 -18.71
CA GLY A 131 12.72 -3.03 -17.57
C GLY A 131 11.26 -3.03 -18.01
N ILE A 132 10.48 -4.05 -17.63
CA ILE A 132 9.09 -4.21 -18.03
C ILE A 132 8.22 -4.23 -16.78
N GLN A 133 7.19 -3.39 -16.74
CA GLN A 133 6.23 -3.42 -15.63
C GLN A 133 5.26 -4.59 -15.82
N LEU A 134 5.04 -5.35 -14.74
CA LEU A 134 4.13 -6.48 -14.73
C LEU A 134 2.76 -6.03 -14.24
N SER A 135 1.72 -6.50 -14.92
CA SER A 135 0.35 -6.39 -14.40
C SER A 135 0.13 -7.46 -13.34
N GLY A 136 -0.28 -7.03 -12.15
CA GLY A 136 -0.57 -7.92 -11.02
C GLY A 136 -2.06 -7.97 -10.70
N ASN A 137 -2.49 -9.06 -10.07
CA ASN A 137 -3.82 -9.16 -9.51
C ASN A 137 -3.88 -8.53 -8.11
N GLU A 138 -5.07 -8.19 -7.68
CA GLU A 138 -5.36 -7.75 -6.32
C GLU A 138 -5.42 -8.93 -5.35
N VAL A 139 -5.04 -8.69 -4.11
CA VAL A 139 -5.12 -9.64 -3.01
C VAL A 139 -5.88 -8.99 -1.85
N ASN A 140 -6.72 -9.73 -1.16
CA ASN A 140 -7.45 -9.23 0.01
C ASN A 140 -6.95 -9.91 1.27
N ILE A 141 -6.66 -9.10 2.28
CA ILE A 141 -6.31 -9.56 3.63
C ILE A 141 -7.28 -8.97 4.65
N THR A 142 -7.35 -9.58 5.81
CA THR A 142 -8.19 -9.09 6.91
C THR A 142 -7.32 -8.75 8.11
N LEU A 143 -7.49 -7.55 8.65
CA LEU A 143 -6.90 -7.17 9.93
C LEU A 143 -7.99 -6.85 10.96
N LYS A 144 -7.88 -7.46 12.13
CA LYS A 144 -8.64 -7.08 13.32
C LYS A 144 -7.70 -6.28 14.24
N PRO A 145 -7.91 -4.97 14.39
CA PRO A 145 -7.15 -4.17 15.34
C PRO A 145 -7.26 -4.71 16.76
N GLY A 146 -6.24 -4.48 17.57
CA GLY A 146 -6.23 -4.88 18.96
C GLY A 146 -7.43 -4.33 19.73
N ALA A 147 -7.84 -5.03 20.75
CA ALA A 147 -8.88 -4.56 21.63
C ALA A 147 -8.45 -3.20 22.20
N THR A 148 -9.33 -2.22 22.10
CA THR A 148 -9.13 -0.95 22.80
C THR A 148 -8.98 -1.27 24.30
N PRO A 149 -7.96 -0.73 24.98
CA PRO A 149 -7.84 -0.93 26.42
C PRO A 149 -9.20 -0.70 27.10
N ALA A 150 -9.58 -1.59 27.98
CA ALA A 150 -10.82 -1.40 28.74
C ALA A 150 -10.74 -0.01 29.40
N VAL A 151 -11.68 0.84 29.04
CA VAL A 151 -11.79 2.16 29.68
C VAL A 151 -12.08 1.91 31.14
N ASP A 152 -11.28 2.50 32.06
CA ASP A 152 -11.64 2.47 33.47
C ASP A 152 -13.09 2.95 33.60
N PRO A 153 -13.97 2.19 34.24
CA PRO A 153 -15.35 2.59 34.44
C PRO A 153 -15.48 3.96 35.13
N LYS A 154 -14.41 4.44 35.79
CA LYS A 154 -14.31 5.79 36.32
C LYS A 154 -14.05 6.86 35.25
N GLY A 155 -13.76 6.48 34.00
CA GLY A 155 -13.48 7.40 32.90
C GLY A 155 -12.04 7.90 32.83
N TYR A 156 -11.84 8.93 32.04
CA TYR A 156 -10.54 9.60 31.91
C TYR A 156 -10.48 10.83 32.82
N TYR A 157 -9.26 11.20 33.19
CA TYR A 157 -9.01 12.39 33.98
C TYR A 157 -8.03 13.29 33.21
N VAL A 158 -8.23 14.60 33.27
CA VAL A 158 -7.38 15.58 32.63
C VAL A 158 -6.56 16.31 33.69
N VAL A 159 -5.27 16.38 33.45
CA VAL A 159 -4.31 17.20 34.20
C VAL A 159 -3.73 18.27 33.29
N GLY A 160 -3.48 19.45 33.83
CA GLY A 160 -2.95 20.57 33.08
C GLY A 160 -2.51 21.70 33.99
N ALA A 161 -2.22 22.88 33.42
CA ALA A 161 -1.87 24.07 34.20
C ALA A 161 -2.94 24.43 35.25
N PHE A 162 -4.20 24.21 34.93
CA PHE A 162 -5.35 24.44 35.80
C PHE A 162 -5.40 23.49 37.03
N THR A 163 -4.70 22.36 36.98
CA THR A 163 -4.53 21.45 38.14
C THR A 163 -3.11 21.52 38.74
N GLY A 164 -2.29 22.47 38.29
CA GLY A 164 -0.89 22.54 38.66
C GLY A 164 -0.09 21.29 38.24
N TRP A 165 -0.53 20.60 37.18
CA TRP A 165 0.04 19.33 36.70
C TRP A 165 0.06 18.23 37.80
N ASN A 166 -0.86 18.32 38.76
CA ASN A 166 -0.99 17.36 39.84
C ASN A 166 -2.09 16.35 39.56
N ALA A 167 -1.73 15.06 39.57
CA ALA A 167 -2.68 13.96 39.36
C ALA A 167 -3.77 13.88 40.44
N GLN A 168 -3.48 14.35 41.68
CA GLN A 168 -4.49 14.39 42.76
C GLN A 168 -5.59 15.43 42.51
N GLY A 169 -5.29 16.45 41.70
CA GLY A 169 -6.25 17.47 41.30
C GLY A 169 -6.86 17.20 39.90
N ALA A 170 -6.63 16.03 39.32
CA ALA A 170 -7.11 15.70 38.00
C ALA A 170 -8.66 15.79 37.92
N LEU A 171 -9.14 16.45 36.86
CA LEU A 171 -10.59 16.62 36.65
C LEU A 171 -11.14 15.43 35.85
N PRO A 172 -12.25 14.82 36.30
CA PRO A 172 -12.88 13.72 35.58
C PRO A 172 -13.54 14.23 34.29
N THR A 173 -13.46 13.42 33.24
CA THR A 173 -14.20 13.67 32.00
C THR A 173 -15.53 12.94 32.01
N THR A 174 -16.49 13.44 31.24
CA THR A 174 -17.78 12.82 31.03
C THR A 174 -17.82 12.16 29.65
N LEU A 175 -18.20 10.90 29.59
CA LEU A 175 -18.41 10.19 28.32
C LEU A 175 -19.64 10.78 27.60
N ASP A 176 -19.48 11.10 26.31
CA ASP A 176 -20.61 11.49 25.47
C ASP A 176 -21.59 10.31 25.34
N PRO A 177 -22.85 10.46 25.73
CA PRO A 177 -23.85 9.38 25.68
C PRO A 177 -24.13 8.88 24.25
N ASN A 178 -23.88 9.72 23.25
CA ASN A 178 -24.11 9.41 21.85
C ASN A 178 -22.85 8.91 21.11
N ASN A 179 -21.68 9.11 21.72
CA ASN A 179 -20.42 8.73 21.10
C ASN A 179 -19.44 8.13 22.12
N LYS A 180 -19.35 6.83 22.16
CA LYS A 180 -18.54 6.06 23.14
C LYS A 180 -17.03 6.37 23.12
N ASN A 181 -16.57 7.13 22.14
CA ASN A 181 -15.14 7.48 21.99
C ASN A 181 -14.88 8.97 22.28
N VAL A 182 -15.89 9.72 22.67
CA VAL A 182 -15.76 11.16 22.97
C VAL A 182 -15.95 11.38 24.45
N TYR A 183 -14.96 12.04 25.05
CA TYR A 183 -14.98 12.45 26.44
C TYR A 183 -14.90 13.96 26.50
N THR A 184 -15.80 14.58 27.23
CA THR A 184 -15.88 16.04 27.41
C THR A 184 -15.45 16.43 28.80
N LEU A 185 -14.77 17.56 28.88
CA LEU A 185 -14.46 18.24 30.13
C LEU A 185 -14.92 19.70 30.01
N GLU A 186 -15.82 20.13 30.86
CA GLU A 186 -16.18 21.51 30.99
C GLU A 186 -15.38 22.15 32.13
N THR A 187 -14.67 23.23 31.84
CA THR A 187 -13.89 23.98 32.83
C THR A 187 -14.25 25.44 32.73
N GLU A 188 -14.39 26.08 33.87
CA GLU A 188 -14.52 27.54 33.91
C GLU A 188 -13.11 28.15 33.71
N THR A 189 -12.99 29.01 32.70
CA THR A 189 -11.79 29.84 32.53
C THR A 189 -11.98 31.13 33.31
N THR A 190 -11.17 31.27 34.36
CA THR A 190 -11.07 32.54 35.11
C THR A 190 -10.06 33.45 34.47
#